data_12f2a97811c0de99b9f5416dd949b0e4
#
_entry.id   12f2a97811c0de99b9f5416dd949b0e4
#
_cell.length_a   1.000
_cell.length_b   1.000
_cell.length_c   1.000
_cell.angle_alpha   90.00
_cell.angle_beta   90.00
_cell.angle_gamma   90.00
#
_symmetry.space_group_name_H-M   'P 1'
#
loop_
_entity.id
_entity.type
_entity.pdbx_description
1 polymer ?
#
loop_
_entity_poly.entity_id
_entity_poly.type
_entity_poly.pdbx_seq_one_letter_code
_entity_poly.pdbx_strand_id
1 'polypeptide(L)'
;MLRTPDGQGRIELAMFHTPKAISAEPKDAPVNTLGIRRIMFAVDDIEDVVARLRTHGAELVGELAQYEDSYRLCYVRGPAGIIVALAEQIGSAPAR
;
A
#
# COMPACT_ATOMS: atom_id res chain seq x y z
N MET A 1 -1.97 -11.75 12.61
CA MET A 1 -2.13 -11.88 11.15
C MET A 1 -3.24 -10.96 10.67
N LEU A 2 -2.99 -10.23 9.60
CA LEU A 2 -3.97 -9.36 8.99
C LEU A 2 -4.66 -10.07 7.83
N ARG A 3 -5.92 -9.76 7.62
CA ARG A 3 -6.72 -10.38 6.57
C ARG A 3 -7.52 -9.31 5.84
N THR A 4 -7.63 -9.44 4.52
CA THR A 4 -8.53 -8.58 3.76
C THR A 4 -9.99 -8.93 4.09
N PRO A 5 -10.93 -7.95 3.98
CA PRO A 5 -12.33 -8.20 4.33
C PRO A 5 -12.98 -9.33 3.55
N ASP A 6 -12.57 -9.54 2.29
CA ASP A 6 -13.08 -10.61 1.44
C ASP A 6 -12.45 -11.98 1.77
N GLY A 7 -11.46 -12.03 2.67
CA GLY A 7 -10.78 -13.27 3.05
C GLY A 7 -9.78 -13.80 2.03
N GLN A 8 -9.59 -13.10 0.93
CA GLN A 8 -8.71 -13.55 -0.17
C GLN A 8 -7.22 -13.33 0.14
N GLY A 9 -6.90 -12.28 0.89
CA GLY A 9 -5.52 -11.92 1.19
C GLY A 9 -5.21 -12.00 2.68
N ARG A 10 -3.98 -12.45 3.00
CA ARG A 10 -3.47 -12.50 4.37
C ARG A 10 -2.06 -11.95 4.40
N ILE A 11 -1.74 -11.22 5.46
CA ILE A 11 -0.40 -10.69 5.71
C ILE A 11 -0.04 -10.99 7.14
N GLU A 12 1.14 -11.59 7.33
CA GLU A 12 1.71 -11.73 8.67
C GLU A 12 2.57 -10.50 8.94
N LEU A 13 2.21 -9.76 9.99
CA LEU A 13 2.98 -8.62 10.44
C LEU A 13 3.79 -9.07 11.66
N ALA A 14 5.11 -9.01 11.54
CA ALA A 14 6.00 -9.44 12.60
C ALA A 14 6.78 -8.25 13.19
N MET A 15 6.99 -8.31 14.49
CA MET A 15 7.80 -7.33 15.19
C MET A 15 8.81 -8.06 16.06
N PHE A 16 10.06 -7.63 16.02
CA PHE A 16 11.12 -8.25 16.81
C PHE A 16 11.45 -7.40 18.03
N HIS A 17 11.36 -8.01 19.20
CA HIS A 17 11.78 -7.39 20.47
C HIS A 17 13.19 -7.83 20.85
N THR A 18 13.44 -9.14 20.74
CA THR A 18 14.74 -9.77 21.08
C THR A 18 15.02 -10.88 20.11
N PRO A 19 16.06 -10.80 19.28
CA PRO A 19 16.90 -9.61 19.08
C PRO A 19 16.09 -8.46 18.45
N LYS A 20 16.60 -7.24 18.63
CA LYS A 20 15.96 -6.06 18.04
C LYS A 20 15.96 -6.14 16.51
N ALA A 21 14.94 -5.56 15.91
CA ALA A 21 14.89 -5.42 14.47
C ALA A 21 16.08 -4.61 13.95
N ILE A 22 16.65 -5.02 12.83
CA ILE A 22 17.74 -4.29 12.18
C ILE A 22 17.14 -3.34 11.16
N SER A 23 17.46 -2.05 11.30
CA SER A 23 17.04 -1.03 10.35
C SER A 23 18.21 -0.70 9.44
N ALA A 24 18.33 -1.43 8.34
CA ALA A 24 19.44 -1.28 7.38
C ALA A 24 19.24 -0.11 6.41
N GLU A 25 18.02 0.43 6.35
CA GLU A 25 17.64 1.44 5.38
C GLU A 25 16.76 2.51 6.00
N PRO A 26 16.74 3.74 5.44
CA PRO A 26 15.82 4.75 5.90
C PRO A 26 14.36 4.36 5.63
N LYS A 27 13.45 4.84 6.48
CA LYS A 27 12.01 4.57 6.34
C LYS A 27 11.42 5.18 5.06
N ASP A 28 12.09 6.16 4.50
CA ASP A 28 11.67 6.84 3.28
C ASP A 28 12.56 6.46 2.09
N ALA A 29 13.11 5.26 2.10
CA ALA A 29 13.96 4.78 1.00
C ALA A 29 13.29 5.03 -0.35
N PRO A 30 14.06 5.45 -1.37
CA PRO A 30 13.51 5.66 -2.71
C PRO A 30 12.81 4.41 -3.25
N VAL A 31 11.78 4.61 -4.06
CA VAL A 31 10.95 3.53 -4.57
C VAL A 31 11.72 2.51 -5.41
N ASN A 32 12.85 2.90 -5.96
CA ASN A 32 13.71 2.01 -6.77
C ASN A 32 14.79 1.32 -5.96
N THR A 33 14.71 1.37 -4.65
CA THR A 33 15.63 0.62 -3.78
C THR A 33 15.33 -0.87 -3.90
N LEU A 34 16.38 -1.68 -4.01
CA LEU A 34 16.21 -3.13 -4.13
C LEU A 34 15.57 -3.74 -2.88
N GLY A 35 14.85 -4.84 -3.10
CA GLY A 35 14.12 -5.55 -2.07
C GLY A 35 12.62 -5.53 -2.33
N ILE A 36 11.85 -6.21 -1.47
CA ILE A 36 10.38 -6.14 -1.55
C ILE A 36 9.96 -4.86 -0.87
N ARG A 37 9.55 -3.87 -1.68
CA ARG A 37 9.26 -2.51 -1.21
C ARG A 37 7.79 -2.18 -1.23
N ARG A 38 7.00 -2.94 -1.99
CA ARG A 38 5.64 -2.55 -2.32
C ARG A 38 4.72 -3.74 -2.33
N ILE A 39 3.55 -3.56 -1.73
CA ILE A 39 2.44 -4.50 -1.83
C ILE A 39 1.23 -3.72 -2.33
N MET A 40 0.34 -4.38 -3.07
CA MET A 40 -0.82 -3.72 -3.66
C MET A 40 -2.10 -4.39 -3.20
N PHE A 41 -3.11 -3.55 -2.91
CA PHE A 41 -4.45 -4.01 -2.61
C PHE A 41 -5.45 -3.37 -3.57
N ALA A 42 -6.39 -4.17 -4.04
CA ALA A 42 -7.57 -3.65 -4.71
C ALA A 42 -8.55 -3.14 -3.66
N VAL A 43 -9.14 -1.98 -3.90
CA VAL A 43 -10.09 -1.36 -2.98
C VAL A 43 -11.34 -0.93 -3.74
N ASP A 44 -12.46 -0.81 -3.02
CA ASP A 44 -13.73 -0.41 -3.64
C ASP A 44 -13.86 1.11 -3.76
N ASP A 45 -13.32 1.87 -2.81
CA ASP A 45 -13.36 3.33 -2.80
C ASP A 45 -12.02 3.87 -2.34
N ILE A 46 -11.18 4.23 -3.30
CA ILE A 46 -9.81 4.64 -3.01
C ILE A 46 -9.75 5.96 -2.23
N GLU A 47 -10.67 6.89 -2.50
CA GLU A 47 -10.68 8.17 -1.77
C GLU A 47 -11.01 7.96 -0.30
N ASP A 48 -11.98 7.09 0.00
CA ASP A 48 -12.34 6.76 1.38
C ASP A 48 -11.18 6.07 2.10
N VAL A 49 -10.53 5.09 1.46
CA VAL A 49 -9.40 4.38 2.06
C VAL A 49 -8.25 5.34 2.34
N VAL A 50 -7.91 6.21 1.39
CA VAL A 50 -6.85 7.21 1.57
C VAL A 50 -7.19 8.15 2.74
N ALA A 51 -8.43 8.63 2.80
CA ALA A 51 -8.85 9.52 3.89
C ALA A 51 -8.69 8.84 5.25
N ARG A 52 -9.11 7.58 5.38
CA ARG A 52 -8.96 6.82 6.62
C ARG A 52 -7.50 6.60 6.98
N LEU A 53 -6.66 6.28 6.01
CA LEU A 53 -5.23 6.07 6.25
C LEU A 53 -4.55 7.37 6.70
N ARG A 54 -4.94 8.50 6.13
CA ARG A 54 -4.41 9.80 6.55
C ARG A 54 -4.72 10.11 8.00
N THR A 55 -5.88 9.71 8.50
CA THR A 55 -6.21 9.91 9.93
C THR A 55 -5.31 9.09 10.84
N HIS A 56 -4.65 8.06 10.31
CA HIS A 56 -3.67 7.25 11.03
C HIS A 56 -2.23 7.67 10.73
N GLY A 57 -2.03 8.82 10.10
CA GLY A 57 -0.70 9.36 9.84
C GLY A 57 -0.02 8.88 8.58
N ALA A 58 -0.69 8.12 7.72
CA ALA A 58 -0.11 7.69 6.45
C ALA A 58 0.02 8.86 5.48
N GLU A 59 1.09 8.86 4.69
CA GLU A 59 1.35 9.92 3.71
C GLU A 59 1.35 9.34 2.30
N LEU A 60 0.78 10.10 1.36
CA LEU A 60 0.85 9.74 -0.05
C LEU A 60 2.27 9.86 -0.56
N VAL A 61 2.67 8.90 -1.39
CA VAL A 61 3.92 8.95 -2.15
C VAL A 61 3.53 9.34 -3.56
N GLY A 62 3.67 10.64 -3.89
CA GLY A 62 3.17 11.17 -5.15
C GLY A 62 1.69 11.48 -5.09
N GLU A 63 1.04 11.48 -6.22
CA GLU A 63 -0.36 11.87 -6.36
C GLU A 63 -1.25 10.66 -6.68
N LEU A 64 -2.54 10.81 -6.37
CA LEU A 64 -3.55 9.88 -6.84
C LEU A 64 -3.66 10.02 -8.35
N ALA A 65 -3.41 8.95 -9.09
CA ALA A 65 -3.44 8.95 -10.54
C ALA A 65 -4.64 8.17 -11.05
N GLN A 66 -5.20 8.64 -12.16
CA GLN A 66 -6.25 7.92 -12.87
C GLN A 66 -5.71 7.49 -14.23
N TYR A 67 -5.86 6.21 -14.53
CA TYR A 67 -5.42 5.63 -15.79
C TYR A 67 -6.62 5.44 -16.70
N GLU A 68 -6.83 6.39 -17.61
CA GLU A 68 -7.96 6.41 -18.51
C GLU A 68 -9.27 6.26 -17.73
N ASP A 69 -10.18 5.39 -18.19
CA ASP A 69 -11.43 5.08 -17.50
C ASP A 69 -11.38 3.71 -16.82
N SER A 70 -10.18 3.15 -16.62
CA SER A 70 -10.01 1.79 -16.12
C SER A 70 -9.86 1.72 -14.63
N TYR A 71 -8.91 2.47 -14.05
CA TYR A 71 -8.67 2.41 -12.61
C TYR A 71 -7.94 3.66 -12.12
N ARG A 72 -8.01 3.81 -10.81
CA ARG A 72 -7.27 4.84 -10.07
C ARG A 72 -6.26 4.16 -9.18
N LEU A 73 -5.10 4.77 -9.04
CA LEU A 73 -3.98 4.18 -8.31
C LEU A 73 -3.28 5.23 -7.46
N CYS A 74 -2.92 4.87 -6.26
CA CYS A 74 -2.05 5.70 -5.44
C CYS A 74 -1.11 4.83 -4.61
N TYR A 75 -0.08 5.46 -4.06
CA TYR A 75 0.87 4.83 -3.17
C TYR A 75 0.89 5.58 -1.85
N VAL A 76 0.91 4.83 -0.75
CA VAL A 76 1.05 5.42 0.59
C VAL A 76 2.23 4.76 1.29
N ARG A 77 2.90 5.53 2.14
CA ARG A 77 4.01 5.03 2.94
C ARG A 77 3.42 4.34 4.19
N GLY A 78 3.73 3.08 4.35
CA GLY A 78 3.26 2.28 5.48
C GLY A 78 4.32 2.12 6.56
N PRO A 79 4.06 1.21 7.52
CA PRO A 79 4.99 0.95 8.62
C PRO A 79 6.35 0.50 8.11
N ALA A 80 7.41 0.94 8.79
CA ALA A 80 8.80 0.62 8.45
C ALA A 80 9.18 1.00 7.02
N GLY A 81 8.43 1.91 6.40
CA GLY A 81 8.75 2.43 5.08
C GLY A 81 8.23 1.63 3.90
N ILE A 82 7.48 0.57 4.14
CA ILE A 82 6.88 -0.18 3.02
C ILE A 82 5.93 0.73 2.23
N ILE A 83 5.87 0.53 0.93
CA ILE A 83 4.93 1.25 0.08
C ILE A 83 3.70 0.38 -0.13
N VAL A 84 2.53 0.92 0.19
CA VAL A 84 1.26 0.24 -0.05
C VAL A 84 0.59 0.90 -1.24
N ALA A 85 0.41 0.12 -2.30
CA ALA A 85 -0.32 0.58 -3.49
C ALA A 85 -1.80 0.24 -3.31
N LEU A 86 -2.64 1.19 -3.66
CA LEU A 86 -4.10 1.02 -3.64
C LEU A 86 -4.62 1.23 -5.04
N ALA A 87 -5.45 0.32 -5.51
CA ALA A 87 -6.03 0.38 -6.85
C ALA A 87 -7.53 0.19 -6.78
N GLU A 88 -8.27 1.13 -7.37
CA GLU A 88 -9.72 1.05 -7.52
C GLU A 88 -10.06 0.90 -8.98
N GLN A 89 -10.82 -0.13 -9.30
CA GLN A 89 -11.33 -0.31 -10.66
C GLN A 89 -12.58 0.56 -10.83
N ILE A 90 -12.53 1.50 -11.77
CA ILE A 90 -13.61 2.45 -11.99
C ILE A 90 -14.37 2.19 -13.29
N GLY A 91 -13.88 1.32 -14.14
CA GLY A 91 -14.53 0.97 -15.40
C GLY A 91 -14.48 -0.53 -15.64
N SER A 92 -14.83 -0.94 -16.84
CA SER A 92 -14.74 -2.34 -17.22
C SER A 92 -13.29 -2.78 -17.20
N ALA A 93 -13.02 -3.94 -16.59
CA ALA A 93 -11.68 -4.49 -16.61
C ALA A 93 -11.26 -4.74 -18.07
N PRO A 94 -10.03 -4.35 -18.46
CA PRO A 94 -9.54 -4.72 -19.79
C PRO A 94 -9.48 -6.23 -19.91
N ALA A 95 -9.77 -6.71 -21.10
CA ALA A 95 -9.64 -8.13 -21.40
C ALA A 95 -8.17 -8.54 -21.26
N ARG A 96 -7.98 -9.67 -20.61
CA ARG A 96 -6.63 -10.22 -20.41
C ARG A 96 -6.34 -11.29 -21.45
#